data_93f950c5ee2c9efb56411d5a00ff2321
#
_entry.id   93f950c5ee2c9efb56411d5a00ff2321
#
_cell.length_a   1.000
_cell.length_b   1.000
_cell.length_c   1.000
_cell.angle_alpha   90.00
_cell.angle_beta   90.00
_cell.angle_gamma   90.00
#
_symmetry.space_group_name_H-M   'P 1'
#
loop_
_entity.id
_entity.type
_entity.pdbx_description
1 polymer ?
#
loop_
_entity_poly.entity_id
_entity_poly.type
_entity_poly.pdbx_seq_one_letter_code
_entity_poly.pdbx_strand_id
1 'polypeptide(L)'
;MRTSYRQPRASGIQVLGQGMDGGSRSRLTQQFMNQPASVLLGTSSFWEGVDFPGDTLTCLAIVRLPFQPPNHPVVEAKSEKLQAEKKNPFMKLSLPQAVIRFKQGFGRLVRTATDRGIVILYDTRVIDTSYGKYFLYSLPGPKMEHLPTASMAARVHDWLNQPAEVNGEEVSS
;
A
#
# COMPACT_ATOMS: atom_id res chain seq x y z
N MET A 1 3.45 20.05 -18.62
CA MET A 1 2.29 20.58 -17.89
C MET A 1 2.56 20.34 -16.40
N ARG A 2 2.98 21.38 -15.65
CA ARG A 2 3.23 21.29 -14.19
C ARG A 2 1.89 21.41 -13.49
N THR A 3 1.36 20.31 -12.99
CA THR A 3 0.19 20.33 -12.11
C THR A 3 0.66 20.88 -10.76
N SER A 4 0.30 22.14 -10.46
CA SER A 4 0.56 22.72 -9.14
C SER A 4 -0.38 22.06 -8.13
N TYR A 5 0.13 21.12 -7.37
CA TYR A 5 -0.58 20.61 -6.19
C TYR A 5 -0.66 21.74 -5.16
N ARG A 6 -1.87 22.27 -4.94
CA ARG A 6 -2.11 23.13 -3.78
C ARG A 6 -2.04 22.23 -2.53
N GLN A 7 -1.06 22.49 -1.68
CA GLN A 7 -1.03 21.90 -0.34
C GLN A 7 -2.33 22.23 0.39
N PRO A 8 -3.00 21.27 1.02
CA PRO A 8 -4.13 21.56 1.89
C PRO A 8 -3.62 22.33 3.12
N ARG A 9 -3.84 23.65 3.13
CA ARG A 9 -3.34 24.58 4.18
C ARG A 9 -4.16 24.54 5.48
N ALA A 10 -5.16 23.66 5.62
CA ALA A 10 -6.15 23.80 6.69
C ALA A 10 -5.95 22.88 7.91
N SER A 11 -5.02 21.93 7.91
CA SER A 11 -4.98 20.89 8.97
C SER A 11 -3.65 20.75 9.72
N GLY A 12 -2.64 21.57 9.43
CA GLY A 12 -1.29 21.37 10.02
C GLY A 12 -0.57 20.10 9.54
N ILE A 13 -1.17 19.34 8.63
CA ILE A 13 -0.57 18.13 8.06
C ILE A 13 0.38 18.51 6.94
N GLN A 14 1.64 18.06 7.04
CA GLN A 14 2.62 18.27 5.98
C GLN A 14 2.50 17.17 4.91
N VAL A 15 2.48 17.58 3.64
CA VAL A 15 2.51 16.66 2.51
C VAL A 15 3.91 16.62 1.92
N LEU A 16 4.52 15.44 1.96
CA LEU A 16 5.82 15.15 1.38
C LEU A 16 5.61 14.35 0.09
N GLY A 17 6.27 14.71 -1.00
CA GLY A 17 6.04 14.05 -2.28
C GLY A 17 7.29 13.91 -3.13
N GLN A 18 7.46 12.75 -3.73
CA GLN A 18 8.53 12.50 -4.68
C GLN A 18 8.37 13.42 -5.90
N GLY A 19 9.40 14.22 -6.19
CA GLY A 19 9.38 15.20 -7.27
C GLY A 19 8.71 16.53 -6.93
N MET A 20 8.15 16.71 -5.73
CA MET A 20 7.57 17.97 -5.26
C MET A 20 8.64 18.88 -4.61
N ASP A 21 9.49 18.32 -3.75
CA ASP A 21 10.46 19.06 -2.94
C ASP A 21 11.92 18.79 -3.33
N GLY A 22 12.17 18.19 -4.49
CA GLY A 22 13.52 17.93 -5.01
C GLY A 22 14.38 16.99 -4.14
N GLY A 23 13.79 16.31 -3.18
CA GLY A 23 14.48 15.43 -2.25
C GLY A 23 14.69 14.00 -2.80
N SER A 24 15.81 13.38 -2.42
CA SER A 24 16.00 11.95 -2.63
C SER A 24 14.98 11.13 -1.82
N ARG A 25 14.73 9.89 -2.24
CA ARG A 25 13.85 8.97 -1.51
C ARG A 25 14.23 8.85 -0.03
N SER A 26 15.51 8.71 0.28
CA SER A 26 16.03 8.62 1.65
C SER A 26 15.72 9.87 2.48
N ARG A 27 15.87 11.07 1.88
CA ARG A 27 15.54 12.33 2.55
C ARG A 27 14.04 12.43 2.86
N LEU A 28 13.18 12.09 1.91
CA LEU A 28 11.73 12.11 2.11
C LEU A 28 11.30 11.12 3.20
N THR A 29 11.89 9.92 3.21
CA THR A 29 11.65 8.92 4.26
C THR A 29 12.05 9.45 5.63
N GLN A 30 13.22 10.07 5.73
CA GLN A 30 13.72 10.64 6.99
C GLN A 30 12.85 11.82 7.47
N GLN A 31 12.40 12.68 6.57
CA GLN A 31 11.47 13.76 6.90
C GLN A 31 10.14 13.21 7.40
N PHE A 32 9.59 12.19 6.73
CA PHE A 32 8.35 11.54 7.15
C PHE A 32 8.46 10.92 8.55
N MET A 33 9.57 10.24 8.85
CA MET A 33 9.81 9.65 10.18
C MET A 33 9.91 10.70 11.29
N ASN A 34 10.42 11.88 10.98
CA ASN A 34 10.62 12.95 11.96
C ASN A 34 9.40 13.87 12.12
N GLN A 35 8.34 13.66 11.36
CA GLN A 35 7.16 14.54 11.34
C GLN A 35 5.87 13.74 11.57
N PRO A 36 5.39 13.66 12.82
CA PRO A 36 4.24 12.83 13.19
C PRO A 36 2.96 13.13 12.41
N ALA A 37 2.71 14.42 12.05
CA ALA A 37 1.53 14.85 11.31
C ALA A 37 1.89 15.06 9.82
N SER A 38 2.24 13.99 9.12
CA SER A 38 2.63 14.08 7.72
C SER A 38 2.03 12.99 6.84
N VAL A 39 1.91 13.28 5.55
CA VAL A 39 1.52 12.34 4.50
C VAL A 39 2.65 12.22 3.49
N LEU A 40 3.09 11.01 3.22
CA LEU A 40 4.10 10.72 2.20
C LEU A 40 3.43 10.20 0.91
N LEU A 41 3.55 10.96 -0.17
CA LEU A 41 3.11 10.56 -1.50
C LEU A 41 4.27 9.91 -2.24
N GLY A 42 4.18 8.59 -2.41
CA GLY A 42 5.20 7.78 -3.07
C GLY A 42 4.72 7.12 -4.35
N THR A 43 5.63 6.87 -5.27
CA THR A 43 5.43 6.02 -6.44
C THR A 43 5.85 4.59 -6.12
N SER A 44 5.82 3.70 -7.13
CA SER A 44 6.25 2.31 -6.99
C SER A 44 7.66 2.13 -6.41
N SER A 45 8.52 3.13 -6.51
CA SER A 45 9.87 3.10 -5.94
C SER A 45 9.89 3.07 -4.39
N PHE A 46 8.78 3.45 -3.74
CA PHE A 46 8.64 3.36 -2.29
C PHE A 46 8.19 1.97 -1.81
N TRP A 47 7.74 1.09 -2.71
CA TRP A 47 7.43 -0.30 -2.35
C TRP A 47 8.67 -1.11 -1.99
N GLU A 48 9.82 -0.71 -2.52
CA GLU A 48 11.09 -1.40 -2.33
C GLU A 48 12.09 -0.47 -1.62
N GLY A 49 12.82 -0.99 -0.64
CA GLY A 49 13.96 -0.30 -0.03
C GLY A 49 13.64 0.88 0.89
N VAL A 50 12.41 1.03 1.35
CA VAL A 50 12.03 1.97 2.42
C VAL A 50 11.58 1.18 3.63
N ASP A 51 12.03 1.58 4.80
CA ASP A 51 11.70 0.97 6.08
C ASP A 51 11.14 2.03 7.03
N PHE A 52 9.97 1.77 7.62
CA PHE A 52 9.34 2.65 8.60
C PHE A 52 9.27 1.91 9.94
N PRO A 53 10.20 2.15 10.86
CA PRO A 53 10.23 1.43 12.15
C PRO A 53 9.07 1.87 13.06
N GLY A 54 8.57 0.90 13.83
CA GLY A 54 7.54 1.16 14.85
C GLY A 54 6.26 1.76 14.29
N ASP A 55 5.66 2.67 15.05
CA ASP A 55 4.36 3.30 14.74
C ASP A 55 4.46 4.47 13.75
N THR A 56 5.57 4.58 13.02
CA THR A 56 5.79 5.69 12.06
C THR A 56 4.77 5.68 10.92
N LEU A 57 4.35 4.49 10.47
CA LEU A 57 3.35 4.32 9.43
C LEU A 57 2.10 3.68 10.01
N THR A 58 1.05 4.46 10.25
CA THR A 58 -0.22 3.99 10.82
C THR A 58 -1.29 3.73 9.77
N CYS A 59 -1.17 4.34 8.60
CA CYS A 59 -2.14 4.18 7.51
C CYS A 59 -1.41 4.14 6.15
N LEU A 60 -1.71 3.11 5.35
CA LEU A 60 -1.20 2.94 4.00
C LEU A 60 -2.36 3.01 2.99
N ALA A 61 -2.39 4.03 2.15
CA ALA A 61 -3.37 4.17 1.09
C ALA A 61 -2.81 3.71 -0.26
N ILE A 62 -3.42 2.70 -0.86
CA ILE A 62 -3.03 2.13 -2.15
C ILE A 62 -4.07 2.53 -3.19
N VAL A 63 -3.72 3.47 -4.05
CA VAL A 63 -4.62 4.02 -5.08
C VAL A 63 -4.81 3.04 -6.24
N ARG A 64 -3.78 2.26 -6.56
CA ARG A 64 -3.82 1.25 -7.62
C ARG A 64 -3.03 0.01 -7.24
N LEU A 65 -3.52 -1.15 -7.63
CA LEU A 65 -2.78 -2.40 -7.49
C LEU A 65 -1.43 -2.30 -8.21
N PRO A 66 -0.33 -2.82 -7.60
CA PRO A 66 1.05 -2.58 -8.04
C PRO A 66 1.46 -3.43 -9.24
N PHE A 67 0.66 -3.42 -10.30
CA PHE A 67 1.01 -4.02 -11.58
C PHE A 67 2.14 -3.22 -12.25
N GLN A 68 3.10 -3.91 -12.84
CA GLN A 68 4.07 -3.27 -13.71
C GLN A 68 3.42 -2.86 -15.03
N PRO A 69 3.84 -1.73 -15.60
CA PRO A 69 3.43 -1.35 -16.96
C PRO A 69 3.80 -2.47 -17.95
N PRO A 70 2.89 -2.85 -18.86
CA PRO A 70 3.14 -3.95 -19.81
C PRO A 70 4.26 -3.64 -20.81
N ASN A 71 4.51 -2.36 -21.08
CA ASN A 71 5.57 -1.86 -21.95
C ASN A 71 6.95 -1.77 -21.29
N HIS A 72 7.10 -2.31 -20.07
CA HIS A 72 8.42 -2.41 -19.45
C HIS A 72 9.23 -3.50 -20.19
N PRO A 73 10.44 -3.24 -20.72
CA PRO A 73 11.16 -4.16 -21.61
C PRO A 73 11.32 -5.58 -21.08
N VAL A 74 11.60 -5.72 -19.78
CA VAL A 74 11.74 -7.05 -19.14
C VAL A 74 10.39 -7.78 -19.05
N VAL A 75 9.30 -7.06 -18.82
CA VAL A 75 7.95 -7.65 -18.76
C VAL A 75 7.52 -8.09 -20.15
N GLU A 76 7.76 -7.26 -21.15
CA GLU A 76 7.45 -7.53 -22.55
C GLU A 76 8.16 -8.80 -23.04
N ALA A 77 9.49 -8.87 -22.94
CA ALA A 77 10.27 -10.04 -23.36
C ALA A 77 9.84 -11.35 -22.65
N LYS A 78 9.54 -11.29 -21.34
CA LYS A 78 9.03 -12.45 -20.61
C LYS A 78 7.61 -12.84 -21.04
N SER A 79 6.79 -11.86 -21.37
CA SER A 79 5.41 -12.10 -21.84
C SER A 79 5.41 -12.77 -23.21
N GLU A 80 6.24 -12.32 -24.14
CA GLU A 80 6.41 -12.93 -25.47
C GLU A 80 6.85 -14.41 -25.35
N LYS A 81 7.82 -14.69 -24.47
CA LYS A 81 8.25 -16.07 -24.22
C LYS A 81 7.10 -16.94 -23.72
N LEU A 82 6.32 -16.46 -22.76
CA LEU A 82 5.17 -17.19 -22.23
C LEU A 82 4.09 -17.41 -23.30
N GLN A 83 3.85 -16.43 -24.17
CA GLN A 83 2.91 -16.55 -25.30
C GLN A 83 3.37 -17.61 -26.28
N ALA A 84 4.68 -17.64 -26.63
CA ALA A 84 5.25 -18.67 -27.48
C ALA A 84 5.07 -20.09 -26.90
N GLU A 85 5.08 -20.19 -25.53
CA GLU A 85 4.79 -21.43 -24.82
C GLU A 85 3.28 -21.69 -24.63
N LYS A 86 2.39 -20.92 -25.27
CA LYS A 86 0.92 -20.97 -25.12
C LYS A 86 0.43 -20.81 -23.67
N LYS A 87 1.18 -20.10 -22.84
CA LYS A 87 0.84 -19.76 -21.47
C LYS A 87 0.29 -18.34 -21.39
N ASN A 88 -0.64 -18.10 -20.45
CA ASN A 88 -1.20 -16.77 -20.22
C ASN A 88 -0.19 -15.89 -19.44
N PRO A 89 0.41 -14.83 -20.03
CA PRO A 89 1.41 -13.99 -19.37
C PRO A 89 0.85 -13.24 -18.15
N PHE A 90 -0.42 -12.84 -18.21
CA PHE A 90 -1.04 -12.17 -17.06
C PHE A 90 -1.05 -13.08 -15.84
N MET A 91 -1.54 -14.31 -15.97
CA MET A 91 -1.66 -15.26 -14.86
C MET A 91 -0.29 -15.80 -14.39
N LYS A 92 0.69 -15.94 -15.31
CA LYS A 92 1.99 -16.56 -14.98
C LYS A 92 3.09 -15.56 -14.60
N LEU A 93 2.93 -14.29 -14.95
CA LEU A 93 3.94 -13.25 -14.71
C LEU A 93 3.37 -12.04 -13.99
N SER A 94 2.42 -11.31 -14.60
CA SER A 94 2.00 -10.00 -14.11
C SER A 94 1.28 -10.09 -12.78
N LEU A 95 0.32 -11.00 -12.63
CA LEU A 95 -0.46 -11.18 -11.42
C LEU A 95 0.40 -11.65 -10.22
N PRO A 96 1.22 -12.71 -10.32
CA PRO A 96 2.07 -13.11 -9.21
C PRO A 96 3.04 -12.02 -8.75
N GLN A 97 3.64 -11.29 -9.68
CA GLN A 97 4.54 -10.19 -9.34
C GLN A 97 3.81 -9.04 -8.64
N ALA A 98 2.60 -8.69 -9.10
CA ALA A 98 1.79 -7.66 -8.46
C ALA A 98 1.37 -8.08 -7.05
N VAL A 99 0.99 -9.34 -6.82
CA VAL A 99 0.64 -9.87 -5.50
C VAL A 99 1.84 -9.83 -4.55
N ILE A 100 3.04 -10.21 -5.01
CA ILE A 100 4.27 -10.13 -4.20
C ILE A 100 4.54 -8.68 -3.79
N ARG A 101 4.48 -7.72 -4.72
CA ARG A 101 4.65 -6.30 -4.39
C ARG A 101 3.61 -5.80 -3.41
N PHE A 102 2.35 -6.16 -3.62
CA PHE A 102 1.27 -5.80 -2.72
C PHE A 102 1.54 -6.30 -1.29
N LYS A 103 1.93 -7.56 -1.14
CA LYS A 103 2.33 -8.14 0.15
C LYS A 103 3.53 -7.42 0.77
N GLN A 104 4.53 -7.05 -0.03
CA GLN A 104 5.68 -6.26 0.44
C GLN A 104 5.26 -4.89 0.96
N GLY A 105 4.34 -4.20 0.26
CA GLY A 105 3.79 -2.92 0.73
C GLY A 105 3.03 -3.05 2.04
N PHE A 106 2.18 -4.07 2.17
CA PHE A 106 1.49 -4.38 3.42
C PHE A 106 2.47 -4.65 4.56
N GLY A 107 3.52 -5.43 4.31
CA GLY A 107 4.56 -5.72 5.30
C GLY A 107 5.40 -4.51 5.74
N ARG A 108 5.23 -3.33 5.12
CA ARG A 108 5.80 -2.07 5.64
C ARG A 108 4.98 -1.49 6.78
N LEU A 109 3.69 -1.77 6.81
CA LEU A 109 2.76 -1.33 7.85
C LEU A 109 2.71 -2.32 9.02
N VAL A 110 2.60 -3.61 8.73
CA VAL A 110 2.46 -4.66 9.74
C VAL A 110 3.65 -5.62 9.61
N ARG A 111 4.56 -5.59 10.58
CA ARG A 111 5.80 -6.39 10.61
C ARG A 111 5.77 -7.45 11.68
N THR A 112 5.18 -7.11 12.82
CA THR A 112 5.06 -7.98 13.99
C THR A 112 3.59 -8.25 14.30
N ALA A 113 3.33 -9.23 15.14
CA ALA A 113 1.97 -9.56 15.58
C ALA A 113 1.32 -8.44 16.43
N THR A 114 2.13 -7.54 16.97
CA THR A 114 1.68 -6.41 17.80
C THR A 114 1.49 -5.11 17.02
N ASP A 115 1.97 -5.05 15.76
CA ASP A 115 1.81 -3.84 14.95
C ASP A 115 0.35 -3.64 14.56
N ARG A 116 -0.10 -2.40 14.62
CA ARG A 116 -1.45 -1.97 14.23
C ARG A 116 -1.35 -0.99 13.07
N GLY A 117 -2.25 -1.15 12.11
CA GLY A 117 -2.32 -0.20 11.00
C GLY A 117 -3.52 -0.45 10.10
N ILE A 118 -3.83 0.55 9.28
CA ILE A 118 -4.92 0.51 8.31
C ILE A 118 -4.34 0.48 6.90
N VAL A 119 -4.83 -0.44 6.07
CA VAL A 119 -4.60 -0.41 4.63
C VAL A 119 -5.90 -0.04 3.92
N ILE A 120 -5.86 1.03 3.16
CA ILE A 120 -6.97 1.49 2.33
C ILE A 120 -6.67 1.13 0.88
N LEU A 121 -7.56 0.36 0.26
CA LEU A 121 -7.46 0.02 -1.16
C LEU A 121 -8.53 0.78 -1.95
N TYR A 122 -8.10 1.72 -2.80
CA TYR A 122 -9.00 2.47 -3.69
C TYR A 122 -9.22 1.79 -5.05
N ASP A 123 -8.54 0.69 -5.31
CA ASP A 123 -8.65 -0.04 -6.57
C ASP A 123 -9.74 -1.11 -6.48
N THR A 124 -10.89 -0.84 -7.07
CA THR A 124 -12.05 -1.75 -7.02
C THR A 124 -11.80 -3.09 -7.71
N ARG A 125 -10.77 -3.22 -8.55
CA ARG A 125 -10.39 -4.50 -9.17
C ARG A 125 -10.11 -5.59 -8.15
N VAL A 126 -9.81 -5.22 -6.90
CA VAL A 126 -9.60 -6.19 -5.82
C VAL A 126 -10.86 -6.98 -5.48
N ILE A 127 -12.04 -6.39 -5.71
CA ILE A 127 -13.36 -7.01 -5.49
C ILE A 127 -14.10 -7.33 -6.80
N ASP A 128 -13.92 -6.52 -7.84
CA ASP A 128 -14.68 -6.63 -9.08
C ASP A 128 -14.12 -7.68 -10.06
N THR A 129 -12.93 -8.22 -9.81
CA THR A 129 -12.30 -9.19 -10.71
C THR A 129 -12.05 -10.53 -10.05
N SER A 130 -12.04 -11.60 -10.87
CA SER A 130 -11.75 -12.96 -10.41
C SER A 130 -10.34 -13.13 -9.83
N TYR A 131 -9.39 -12.27 -10.21
CA TYR A 131 -8.03 -12.30 -9.70
C TYR A 131 -7.84 -11.44 -8.43
N GLY A 132 -8.78 -10.58 -8.08
CA GLY A 132 -8.67 -9.72 -6.90
C GLY A 132 -8.46 -10.49 -5.59
N LYS A 133 -9.08 -11.66 -5.48
CA LYS A 133 -8.92 -12.57 -4.34
C LYS A 133 -7.47 -12.96 -4.05
N TYR A 134 -6.60 -13.03 -5.06
CA TYR A 134 -5.19 -13.38 -4.84
C TYR A 134 -4.45 -12.31 -4.03
N PHE A 135 -4.86 -11.05 -4.14
CA PHE A 135 -4.33 -9.97 -3.30
C PHE A 135 -4.80 -10.12 -1.85
N LEU A 136 -6.10 -10.29 -1.64
CA LEU A 136 -6.69 -10.39 -0.30
C LEU A 136 -6.15 -11.62 0.45
N TYR A 137 -6.13 -12.79 -0.19
CA TYR A 137 -5.63 -14.02 0.43
C TYR A 137 -4.10 -14.07 0.60
N SER A 138 -3.36 -13.13 0.01
CA SER A 138 -1.93 -13.02 0.23
C SER A 138 -1.55 -12.40 1.58
N LEU A 139 -2.50 -11.79 2.25
CA LEU A 139 -2.32 -11.10 3.52
C LEU A 139 -2.54 -12.05 4.72
N PRO A 140 -1.91 -11.79 5.87
CA PRO A 140 -2.01 -12.64 7.07
C PRO A 140 -3.31 -12.40 7.85
N GLY A 141 -4.47 -12.60 7.23
CA GLY A 141 -5.78 -12.56 7.87
C GLY A 141 -6.22 -11.22 8.49
N PRO A 142 -6.05 -10.06 7.81
CA PRO A 142 -6.55 -8.80 8.33
C PRO A 142 -8.09 -8.80 8.36
N LYS A 143 -8.67 -8.06 9.32
CA LYS A 143 -10.10 -7.73 9.26
C LYS A 143 -10.35 -6.85 8.04
N MET A 144 -11.28 -7.25 7.17
CA MET A 144 -11.60 -6.54 5.94
C MET A 144 -13.00 -5.95 5.99
N GLU A 145 -13.13 -4.71 5.54
CA GLU A 145 -14.41 -4.02 5.42
C GLU A 145 -14.49 -3.40 4.01
N HIS A 146 -15.67 -3.43 3.40
CA HIS A 146 -15.94 -2.72 2.15
C HIS A 146 -16.87 -1.55 2.44
N LEU A 147 -16.39 -0.33 2.16
CA LEU A 147 -17.07 0.91 2.51
C LEU A 147 -17.12 1.86 1.32
N PRO A 148 -18.18 2.69 1.20
CA PRO A 148 -18.17 3.83 0.29
C PRO A 148 -17.03 4.79 0.64
N THR A 149 -16.39 5.38 -0.38
CA THR A 149 -15.26 6.33 -0.20
C THR A 149 -15.63 7.49 0.74
N ALA A 150 -16.87 7.96 0.69
CA ALA A 150 -17.35 9.04 1.57
C ALA A 150 -17.30 8.70 3.07
N SER A 151 -17.44 7.42 3.41
CA SER A 151 -17.42 6.94 4.82
C SER A 151 -16.01 6.56 5.29
N MET A 152 -15.05 6.48 4.39
CA MET A 152 -13.71 5.96 4.67
C MET A 152 -12.98 6.78 5.72
N ALA A 153 -12.99 8.12 5.60
CA ALA A 153 -12.27 8.99 6.51
C ALA A 153 -12.78 8.89 7.95
N ALA A 154 -14.11 8.87 8.15
CA ALA A 154 -14.71 8.70 9.46
C ALA A 154 -14.34 7.34 10.06
N ARG A 155 -14.45 6.28 9.28
CA ARG A 155 -14.11 4.91 9.74
C ARG A 155 -12.65 4.76 10.13
N VAL A 156 -11.73 5.36 9.35
CA VAL A 156 -10.29 5.38 9.66
C VAL A 156 -10.03 6.14 10.95
N HIS A 157 -10.64 7.32 11.12
CA HIS A 157 -10.52 8.12 12.33
C HIS A 157 -11.00 7.34 13.57
N ASP A 158 -12.18 6.72 13.50
CA ASP A 158 -12.74 5.94 14.59
C ASP A 158 -11.83 4.77 14.98
N TRP A 159 -11.29 4.07 13.98
CA TRP A 159 -10.39 2.93 14.23
C TRP A 159 -9.06 3.36 14.87
N LEU A 160 -8.48 4.47 14.42
CA LEU A 160 -7.21 4.98 14.98
C LEU A 160 -7.35 5.42 16.43
N ASN A 161 -8.55 5.88 16.83
CA ASN A 161 -8.84 6.31 18.19
C ASN A 161 -9.33 5.17 19.12
N GLN A 162 -9.55 3.96 18.60
CA GLN A 162 -9.88 2.80 19.42
C GLN A 162 -8.63 2.30 20.16
N PRO A 163 -8.73 1.97 21.46
CA PRO A 163 -7.64 1.32 22.17
C PRO A 163 -7.28 0.00 21.48
N ALA A 164 -6.00 -0.40 21.60
CA ALA A 164 -5.56 -1.71 21.10
C ALA A 164 -6.38 -2.80 21.82
N GLU A 165 -7.12 -3.60 21.07
CA GLU A 165 -7.68 -4.83 21.63
C GLU A 165 -6.47 -5.73 21.98
N VAL A 166 -6.24 -5.91 23.26
CA VAL A 166 -5.32 -6.93 23.76
C VAL A 166 -6.02 -8.25 23.47
N ASN A 167 -5.55 -9.00 22.46
CA ASN A 167 -5.97 -10.37 22.26
C ASN A 167 -5.58 -11.14 23.52
N GLY A 168 -6.51 -11.23 24.48
CA GLY A 168 -6.40 -12.10 25.61
C GLY A 168 -6.37 -13.55 25.09
N GLU A 169 -5.23 -14.20 25.21
CA GLU A 169 -5.18 -15.66 25.22
C GLU A 169 -6.10 -16.11 26.36
N GLU A 170 -7.29 -16.60 26.02
CA GLU A 170 -7.98 -17.50 26.92
C GLU A 170 -7.14 -18.80 27.01
N VAL A 171 -6.27 -18.80 27.99
CA VAL A 171 -5.70 -20.04 28.50
C VAL A 171 -6.84 -20.77 29.22
N SER A 172 -7.53 -21.63 28.48
CA SER A 172 -8.48 -22.59 29.04
C SER A 172 -7.67 -23.66 29.78
N SER A 173 -7.80 -23.68 31.07
CA SER A 173 -7.32 -24.74 31.99
C SER A 173 -8.06 -26.05 31.76
#